data_dd7505535278c8af3117c75302cc3f90
#
_entry.id   dd7505535278c8af3117c75302cc3f90
#
_cell.length_a   1.000
_cell.length_b   1.000
_cell.length_c   1.000
_cell.angle_alpha   90.00
_cell.angle_beta   90.00
_cell.angle_gamma   90.00
#
_symmetry.space_group_name_H-M   'P 1'
#
loop_
_entity.id
_entity.type
_entity.pdbx_description
1 polymer ?
#
loop_
_entity_poly.entity_id
_entity_poly.type
_entity_poly.pdbx_seq_one_letter_code
_entity_poly.pdbx_strand_id
1 'polypeptide(L)'
;MANFQNKVNLVPAIGLPGAYAAVNPIVSTAKGYIAKVNVPVGGFCWEDTTDEGQVNPSGSGAPLGFVVREVAYTICNTDAINYVPAGGNVSVQKRGDFFVQPAASVTKGQKVFASLTTGAVSGASAGATVEGSIETDFEFITSAAAGEIAVISNWGTHTVVASADLTDYQTKAEADAAYVSAVAAGTTAHTITVTKNGEDSTVAIPQE
;
A
#
# COMPACT_ATOMS: atom_id res chain seq x y z
N MET A 1 -2.72 -5.92 41.37
CA MET A 1 -3.60 -4.82 41.80
C MET A 1 -4.25 -4.27 40.54
N ALA A 2 -5.58 -4.11 40.52
CA ALA A 2 -6.23 -3.48 39.38
C ALA A 2 -5.82 -2.01 39.33
N ASN A 3 -5.25 -1.56 38.23
CA ASN A 3 -4.98 -0.16 37.99
C ASN A 3 -6.32 0.55 37.77
N PHE A 4 -6.78 1.28 38.74
CA PHE A 4 -7.92 2.17 38.56
C PHE A 4 -7.52 3.28 37.60
N GLN A 5 -8.46 3.65 36.71
CA GLN A 5 -8.28 4.79 35.82
C GLN A 5 -8.03 6.04 36.67
N ASN A 6 -6.86 6.60 36.62
CA ASN A 6 -6.45 7.80 37.33
C ASN A 6 -6.52 9.07 36.49
N LYS A 7 -6.97 8.95 35.23
CA LYS A 7 -7.15 10.05 34.28
C LYS A 7 -8.49 9.92 33.59
N VAL A 8 -9.30 10.98 33.66
CA VAL A 8 -10.54 11.06 32.90
C VAL A 8 -10.26 11.65 31.52
N ASN A 9 -10.56 10.90 30.49
CA ASN A 9 -10.51 11.43 29.12
C ASN A 9 -11.77 12.25 28.89
N LEU A 10 -11.63 13.55 28.72
CA LEU A 10 -12.72 14.46 28.40
C LEU A 10 -13.30 14.25 27.01
N VAL A 11 -12.47 13.70 26.10
CA VAL A 11 -12.88 13.32 24.75
C VAL A 11 -12.75 11.80 24.64
N PRO A 12 -13.85 11.05 24.41
CA PRO A 12 -13.76 9.61 24.20
C PRO A 12 -12.96 9.30 22.93
N ALA A 13 -12.29 8.15 22.91
CA ALA A 13 -11.63 7.66 21.70
C ALA A 13 -12.66 7.51 20.57
N ILE A 14 -12.27 7.92 19.36
CA ILE A 14 -13.14 7.87 18.17
C ILE A 14 -13.45 6.44 17.73
N GLY A 15 -12.68 5.45 18.19
CA GLY A 15 -12.86 4.05 17.86
C GLY A 15 -11.87 3.16 18.60
N LEU A 16 -11.85 1.89 18.23
CA LEU A 16 -10.93 0.87 18.76
C LEU A 16 -10.09 0.31 17.61
N PRO A 17 -8.80 -0.02 17.84
CA PRO A 17 -7.96 -0.63 16.82
C PRO A 17 -8.62 -1.88 16.24
N GLY A 18 -8.60 -2.01 14.91
CA GLY A 18 -9.21 -3.12 14.19
C GLY A 18 -10.73 -3.02 13.97
N ALA A 19 -11.43 -2.04 14.56
CA ALA A 19 -12.84 -1.81 14.28
C ALA A 19 -13.03 -1.08 12.94
N TYR A 20 -14.23 -1.22 12.38
CA TYR A 20 -14.63 -0.48 11.17
C TYR A 20 -14.85 1.00 11.49
N ALA A 21 -14.29 1.87 10.64
CA ALA A 21 -14.38 3.32 10.82
C ALA A 21 -15.52 3.95 10.04
N ALA A 22 -16.00 3.29 8.98
CA ALA A 22 -17.10 3.76 8.15
C ALA A 22 -17.96 2.60 7.65
N VAL A 23 -19.09 2.93 7.03
CA VAL A 23 -20.04 1.99 6.42
C VAL A 23 -19.79 1.76 4.93
N ASN A 24 -18.62 2.16 4.44
CA ASN A 24 -18.23 1.87 3.06
C ASN A 24 -18.17 0.36 2.82
N PRO A 25 -18.30 -0.09 1.55
CA PRO A 25 -18.20 -1.51 1.24
C PRO A 25 -16.91 -2.12 1.79
N ILE A 26 -16.99 -3.37 2.22
CA ILE A 26 -15.86 -4.12 2.76
C ILE A 26 -15.56 -5.26 1.80
N VAL A 27 -14.29 -5.52 1.54
CA VAL A 27 -13.85 -6.68 0.76
C VAL A 27 -13.03 -7.59 1.66
N SER A 28 -13.62 -8.72 2.01
CA SER A 28 -12.95 -9.77 2.79
C SER A 28 -12.11 -10.68 1.88
N THR A 29 -11.26 -11.49 2.49
CA THR A 29 -10.60 -12.60 1.82
C THR A 29 -11.62 -13.65 1.38
N ALA A 30 -11.32 -14.37 0.29
CA ALA A 30 -12.24 -15.36 -0.29
C ALA A 30 -12.47 -16.60 0.60
N LYS A 31 -11.54 -16.86 1.53
CA LYS A 31 -11.63 -17.97 2.50
C LYS A 31 -11.40 -17.48 3.91
N GLY A 32 -11.86 -18.26 4.89
CA GLY A 32 -11.53 -18.04 6.31
C GLY A 32 -10.09 -18.45 6.61
N TYR A 33 -9.50 -17.82 7.62
CA TYR A 33 -8.15 -18.10 8.08
C TYR A 33 -8.11 -18.39 9.58
N ILE A 34 -7.10 -19.13 9.98
CA ILE A 34 -6.84 -19.50 11.38
C ILE A 34 -5.51 -18.88 11.81
N ALA A 35 -5.45 -18.32 12.99
CA ALA A 35 -4.22 -17.80 13.57
C ALA A 35 -3.24 -18.95 13.87
N LYS A 36 -2.06 -18.96 13.26
CA LYS A 36 -1.00 -19.94 13.58
C LYS A 36 -0.37 -19.63 14.94
N VAL A 37 -0.20 -18.36 15.23
CA VAL A 37 0.24 -17.79 16.49
C VAL A 37 -0.72 -16.69 16.92
N ASN A 38 -0.52 -16.05 18.05
CA ASN A 38 -1.32 -14.88 18.42
C ASN A 38 -1.18 -13.79 17.38
N VAL A 39 -2.30 -13.38 16.75
CA VAL A 39 -2.34 -12.36 15.70
C VAL A 39 -2.96 -11.08 16.23
N PRO A 40 -2.21 -9.97 16.33
CA PRO A 40 -2.76 -8.69 16.78
C PRO A 40 -3.84 -8.18 15.84
N VAL A 41 -4.93 -7.65 16.38
CA VAL A 41 -5.97 -6.95 15.61
C VAL A 41 -5.56 -5.49 15.40
N GLY A 42 -6.03 -4.89 14.33
CA GLY A 42 -5.67 -3.50 13.98
C GLY A 42 -4.31 -3.38 13.30
N GLY A 43 -3.79 -4.49 12.79
CA GLY A 43 -2.57 -4.60 11.99
C GLY A 43 -2.76 -5.48 10.79
N PHE A 44 -1.66 -5.85 10.14
CA PHE A 44 -1.64 -6.69 8.95
C PHE A 44 -1.17 -8.11 9.26
N CYS A 45 -1.56 -9.06 8.41
CA CYS A 45 -1.11 -10.45 8.49
C CYS A 45 -0.72 -10.99 7.11
N TRP A 46 0.03 -12.08 7.13
CA TRP A 46 0.47 -12.83 5.95
C TRP A 46 -0.04 -14.26 6.05
N GLU A 47 -0.36 -14.85 4.90
CA GLU A 47 -0.65 -16.28 4.84
C GLU A 47 0.63 -17.09 5.13
N ASP A 48 0.50 -18.15 5.88
CA ASP A 48 1.63 -19.04 6.17
C ASP A 48 2.06 -19.78 4.90
N THR A 49 3.35 -19.88 4.68
CA THR A 49 3.92 -20.49 3.47
C THR A 49 3.88 -22.02 3.49
N THR A 50 3.71 -22.62 4.65
CA THR A 50 3.69 -24.09 4.83
C THR A 50 2.29 -24.64 5.09
N ASP A 51 1.46 -23.85 5.79
CA ASP A 51 0.12 -24.25 6.20
C ASP A 51 -0.92 -23.36 5.54
N GLU A 52 -1.40 -23.76 4.39
CA GLU A 52 -2.45 -23.03 3.68
C GLU A 52 -3.71 -22.85 4.54
N GLY A 53 -4.21 -21.62 4.62
CA GLY A 53 -5.34 -21.26 5.47
C GLY A 53 -4.97 -20.83 6.88
N GLN A 54 -3.68 -20.79 7.21
CA GLN A 54 -3.20 -20.18 8.44
C GLN A 54 -2.56 -18.82 8.16
N VAL A 55 -2.57 -17.93 9.16
CA VAL A 55 -1.96 -16.59 9.07
C VAL A 55 -1.04 -16.32 10.24
N ASN A 56 -0.03 -15.50 9.95
CA ASN A 56 0.96 -14.98 10.90
C ASN A 56 0.95 -13.45 10.89
N PRO A 57 1.33 -12.79 11.99
CA PRO A 57 1.54 -11.35 12.03
C PRO A 57 2.86 -10.92 11.36
N SER A 58 3.66 -11.89 10.92
CA SER A 58 4.95 -11.67 10.26
C SER A 58 4.96 -12.35 8.89
N GLY A 59 5.72 -11.78 7.96
CA GLY A 59 5.86 -12.35 6.64
C GLY A 59 6.80 -11.56 5.75
N SER A 60 6.75 -11.81 4.46
CA SER A 60 7.52 -11.11 3.43
C SER A 60 6.64 -10.74 2.25
N GLY A 61 7.00 -9.66 1.55
CA GLY A 61 6.17 -9.15 0.46
C GLY A 61 4.84 -8.56 0.93
N ALA A 62 3.92 -8.36 0.00
CA ALA A 62 2.63 -7.75 0.29
C ALA A 62 1.84 -8.57 1.33
N PRO A 63 1.21 -7.92 2.33
CA PRO A 63 0.40 -8.62 3.30
C PRO A 63 -0.87 -9.21 2.65
N LEU A 64 -1.39 -10.28 3.27
CA LEU A 64 -2.68 -10.85 2.88
C LEU A 64 -3.81 -9.84 3.03
N GLY A 65 -3.80 -9.07 4.12
CA GLY A 65 -4.77 -8.03 4.41
C GLY A 65 -4.71 -7.54 5.85
N PHE A 66 -5.69 -6.72 6.18
CA PHE A 66 -5.84 -6.10 7.49
C PHE A 66 -6.68 -6.97 8.43
N VAL A 67 -6.24 -7.13 9.67
CA VAL A 67 -6.91 -7.94 10.69
C VAL A 67 -7.92 -7.10 11.45
N VAL A 68 -9.19 -7.41 11.27
CA VAL A 68 -10.27 -6.71 11.96
C VAL A 68 -10.59 -7.32 13.33
N ARG A 69 -11.18 -6.51 14.16
CA ARG A 69 -11.61 -6.87 15.49
C ARG A 69 -12.96 -7.58 15.43
N GLU A 70 -12.96 -8.86 15.75
CA GLU A 70 -14.17 -9.65 15.96
C GLU A 70 -14.32 -9.93 17.45
N VAL A 71 -15.40 -9.43 18.04
CA VAL A 71 -15.62 -9.54 19.49
C VAL A 71 -15.62 -10.99 19.98
N ALA A 72 -16.10 -11.91 19.13
CA ALA A 72 -16.17 -13.33 19.49
C ALA A 72 -14.79 -14.03 19.56
N TYR A 73 -13.78 -13.51 18.86
CA TYR A 73 -12.48 -14.17 18.71
C TYR A 73 -11.30 -13.34 19.22
N THR A 74 -11.56 -12.10 19.61
CA THR A 74 -10.50 -11.19 20.07
C THR A 74 -10.36 -11.26 21.58
N ILE A 75 -9.16 -11.55 22.05
CA ILE A 75 -8.82 -11.48 23.48
C ILE A 75 -8.25 -10.10 23.78
N CYS A 76 -8.87 -9.44 24.77
CA CYS A 76 -8.36 -8.19 25.33
C CYS A 76 -7.46 -8.52 26.51
N ASN A 77 -6.18 -8.25 26.40
CA ASN A 77 -5.23 -8.43 27.49
C ASN A 77 -5.18 -7.18 28.37
N THR A 78 -4.72 -7.33 29.62
CA THR A 78 -4.48 -6.22 30.56
C THR A 78 -3.44 -5.21 30.07
N ASP A 79 -2.59 -5.60 29.14
CA ASP A 79 -1.57 -4.74 28.50
C ASP A 79 -2.11 -3.97 27.28
N ALA A 80 -3.44 -3.91 27.13
CA ALA A 80 -4.15 -3.22 26.05
C ALA A 80 -3.88 -3.74 24.62
N ILE A 81 -3.24 -4.90 24.49
CA ILE A 81 -3.04 -5.55 23.19
C ILE A 81 -4.24 -6.46 22.93
N ASN A 82 -4.96 -6.16 21.85
CA ASN A 82 -6.02 -7.02 21.37
C ASN A 82 -5.42 -7.99 20.33
N TYR A 83 -5.72 -9.28 20.47
CA TYR A 83 -5.24 -10.29 19.53
C TYR A 83 -6.24 -11.44 19.38
N VAL A 84 -6.14 -12.13 18.27
CA VAL A 84 -6.77 -13.44 18.04
C VAL A 84 -5.79 -14.50 18.51
N PRO A 85 -6.18 -15.39 19.43
CA PRO A 85 -5.27 -16.44 19.93
C PRO A 85 -4.95 -17.47 18.85
N ALA A 86 -3.83 -18.16 19.00
CA ALA A 86 -3.47 -19.28 18.13
C ALA A 86 -4.63 -20.30 18.08
N GLY A 87 -4.96 -20.76 16.86
CA GLY A 87 -6.11 -21.64 16.59
C GLY A 87 -7.44 -20.90 16.47
N GLY A 88 -7.51 -19.61 16.74
CA GLY A 88 -8.72 -18.79 16.57
C GLY A 88 -8.95 -18.36 15.11
N ASN A 89 -10.22 -18.13 14.77
CA ASN A 89 -10.56 -17.59 13.44
C ASN A 89 -10.12 -16.12 13.30
N VAL A 90 -9.51 -15.79 12.19
CA VAL A 90 -9.04 -14.43 11.86
C VAL A 90 -9.87 -13.87 10.73
N SER A 91 -10.50 -12.73 10.98
CA SER A 91 -11.20 -11.96 9.94
C SER A 91 -10.22 -11.02 9.26
N VAL A 92 -9.92 -11.29 8.00
CA VAL A 92 -8.96 -10.52 7.20
C VAL A 92 -9.68 -9.75 6.10
N GLN A 93 -9.44 -8.45 6.04
CA GLN A 93 -10.05 -7.56 5.07
C GLN A 93 -9.00 -7.05 4.07
N LYS A 94 -9.35 -7.09 2.79
CA LYS A 94 -8.53 -6.54 1.71
C LYS A 94 -8.85 -5.07 1.43
N ARG A 95 -10.11 -4.65 1.67
CA ARG A 95 -10.55 -3.27 1.49
C ARG A 95 -11.52 -2.85 2.58
N GLY A 96 -11.48 -1.58 2.91
CA GLY A 96 -12.36 -0.95 3.88
C GLY A 96 -11.73 0.26 4.55
N ASP A 97 -12.45 0.79 5.53
CA ASP A 97 -12.03 1.88 6.39
C ASP A 97 -11.92 1.36 7.81
N PHE A 98 -10.75 1.49 8.43
CA PHE A 98 -10.45 0.87 9.71
C PHE A 98 -9.80 1.84 10.68
N PHE A 99 -10.10 1.64 11.96
CA PHE A 99 -9.35 2.29 13.04
C PHE A 99 -8.05 1.55 13.30
N VAL A 100 -6.96 2.31 13.43
CA VAL A 100 -5.63 1.81 13.78
C VAL A 100 -5.02 2.64 14.89
N GLN A 101 -4.03 2.07 15.59
CA GLN A 101 -3.28 2.75 16.63
C GLN A 101 -1.80 2.71 16.30
N PRO A 102 -1.29 3.68 15.53
CA PRO A 102 0.11 3.73 15.14
C PRO A 102 1.00 4.05 16.35
N ALA A 103 2.17 3.40 16.44
CA ALA A 103 3.12 3.62 17.53
C ALA A 103 3.85 4.98 17.43
N ALA A 104 3.90 5.56 16.23
CA ALA A 104 4.47 6.88 15.95
C ALA A 104 3.39 7.82 15.43
N SER A 105 3.64 9.13 15.50
CA SER A 105 2.72 10.12 14.93
C SER A 105 2.57 9.95 13.43
N VAL A 106 1.36 10.10 12.93
CA VAL A 106 1.01 10.00 11.51
C VAL A 106 0.25 11.23 11.04
N THR A 107 0.38 11.54 9.77
CA THR A 107 -0.28 12.66 9.13
C THR A 107 -1.21 12.16 8.03
N LYS A 108 -2.37 12.80 7.90
CA LYS A 108 -3.30 12.54 6.80
C LYS A 108 -2.57 12.60 5.44
N GLY A 109 -2.85 11.63 4.58
CA GLY A 109 -2.25 11.48 3.25
C GLY A 109 -0.96 10.66 3.23
N GLN A 110 -0.42 10.25 4.39
CA GLN A 110 0.68 9.29 4.42
C GLN A 110 0.19 7.90 4.03
N LYS A 111 1.05 7.14 3.36
CA LYS A 111 0.84 5.71 3.11
C LYS A 111 1.03 4.91 4.39
N VAL A 112 0.26 3.84 4.46
CA VAL A 112 0.33 2.87 5.55
C VAL A 112 1.38 1.84 5.24
N PHE A 113 2.32 1.66 6.16
CA PHE A 113 3.36 0.64 6.12
C PHE A 113 3.07 -0.42 7.17
N ALA A 114 3.19 -1.68 6.78
CA ALA A 114 3.03 -2.84 7.64
C ALA A 114 4.40 -3.40 8.04
N SER A 115 4.65 -3.54 9.33
CA SER A 115 5.86 -4.18 9.84
C SER A 115 5.91 -5.65 9.44
N LEU A 116 6.99 -6.08 8.80
CA LEU A 116 7.21 -7.45 8.35
C LEU A 116 7.38 -8.45 9.50
N THR A 117 7.57 -7.97 10.72
CA THR A 117 7.78 -8.83 11.91
C THR A 117 6.56 -8.91 12.82
N THR A 118 5.74 -7.86 12.86
CA THR A 118 4.64 -7.76 13.83
C THR A 118 3.29 -7.41 13.21
N GLY A 119 3.26 -7.03 11.93
CA GLY A 119 2.06 -6.51 11.27
C GLY A 119 1.62 -5.13 11.76
N ALA A 120 2.40 -4.50 12.64
CA ALA A 120 2.07 -3.19 13.18
C ALA A 120 2.08 -2.10 12.10
N VAL A 121 1.25 -1.06 12.32
CA VAL A 121 1.00 0.01 11.37
C VAL A 121 1.92 1.21 11.65
N SER A 122 2.52 1.74 10.60
CA SER A 122 3.26 3.01 10.61
C SER A 122 2.91 3.83 9.37
N GLY A 123 3.29 5.11 9.36
CA GLY A 123 3.03 6.03 8.24
C GLY A 123 4.32 6.60 7.66
N ALA A 124 4.38 6.68 6.32
CA ALA A 124 5.44 7.38 5.60
C ALA A 124 4.91 7.92 4.27
N SER A 125 5.74 8.67 3.56
CA SER A 125 5.40 9.13 2.21
C SER A 125 5.31 7.94 1.24
N ALA A 126 4.48 8.07 0.21
CA ALA A 126 4.38 7.07 -0.85
C ALA A 126 5.75 6.78 -1.48
N GLY A 127 6.07 5.52 -1.70
CA GLY A 127 7.33 5.06 -2.25
C GLY A 127 8.54 5.19 -1.32
N ALA A 128 8.34 5.58 -0.05
CA ALA A 128 9.42 5.63 0.92
C ALA A 128 9.93 4.22 1.28
N THR A 129 11.21 4.10 1.52
CA THR A 129 11.77 2.87 2.09
C THR A 129 11.75 2.97 3.62
N VAL A 130 10.94 2.15 4.27
CA VAL A 130 10.86 2.03 5.73
C VAL A 130 11.44 0.68 6.11
N GLU A 131 12.57 0.69 6.84
CA GLU A 131 13.27 -0.54 7.20
C GLU A 131 12.35 -1.50 7.99
N GLY A 132 12.38 -2.77 7.61
CA GLY A 132 11.56 -3.82 8.23
C GLY A 132 10.05 -3.67 8.03
N SER A 133 9.61 -2.82 7.09
CA SER A 133 8.20 -2.61 6.79
C SER A 133 7.95 -2.58 5.29
N ILE A 134 6.72 -2.82 4.89
CA ILE A 134 6.29 -2.78 3.49
C ILE A 134 5.11 -1.81 3.32
N GLU A 135 5.14 -1.04 2.24
CA GLU A 135 4.02 -0.18 1.86
C GLU A 135 2.79 -1.02 1.50
N THR A 136 1.63 -0.58 1.94
CA THR A 136 0.34 -1.20 1.66
C THR A 136 -0.52 -0.30 0.76
N ASP A 137 -1.64 -0.82 0.28
CA ASP A 137 -2.60 -0.05 -0.50
C ASP A 137 -3.37 1.00 0.33
N PHE A 138 -3.22 0.99 1.65
CA PHE A 138 -3.93 1.90 2.56
C PHE A 138 -3.23 3.25 2.69
N GLU A 139 -4.04 4.25 3.06
CA GLU A 139 -3.62 5.61 3.34
C GLU A 139 -4.27 6.12 4.62
N PHE A 140 -3.56 6.97 5.38
CA PHE A 140 -4.13 7.63 6.54
C PHE A 140 -5.09 8.74 6.11
N ILE A 141 -6.35 8.60 6.51
CA ILE A 141 -7.41 9.61 6.25
C ILE A 141 -7.45 10.66 7.35
N THR A 142 -6.91 10.33 8.53
CA THR A 142 -6.78 11.28 9.65
C THR A 142 -5.33 11.33 10.14
N SER A 143 -4.95 12.47 10.74
CA SER A 143 -3.71 12.58 11.51
C SER A 143 -3.94 12.12 12.93
N ALA A 144 -2.91 11.56 13.58
CA ALA A 144 -2.94 11.16 14.98
C ALA A 144 -1.54 11.28 15.61
N ALA A 145 -1.47 11.57 16.90
CA ALA A 145 -0.25 11.46 17.66
C ALA A 145 0.11 9.99 17.92
N ALA A 146 1.33 9.74 18.36
CA ALA A 146 1.77 8.40 18.73
C ALA A 146 0.84 7.75 19.76
N GLY A 147 0.36 6.55 19.48
CA GLY A 147 -0.55 5.81 20.34
C GLY A 147 -2.01 6.28 20.33
N GLU A 148 -2.36 7.29 19.54
CA GLU A 148 -3.74 7.71 19.33
C GLU A 148 -4.38 6.95 18.15
N ILE A 149 -5.71 7.01 18.09
CA ILE A 149 -6.47 6.34 17.02
C ILE A 149 -6.47 7.18 15.76
N ALA A 150 -6.07 6.57 14.66
CA ALA A 150 -6.18 7.10 13.30
C ALA A 150 -7.14 6.25 12.46
N VAL A 151 -7.60 6.80 11.35
CA VAL A 151 -8.38 6.09 10.34
C VAL A 151 -7.51 5.84 9.12
N ILE A 152 -7.53 4.59 8.65
CA ILE A 152 -6.94 4.21 7.37
C ILE A 152 -8.02 3.77 6.39
N SER A 153 -7.79 4.00 5.11
CA SER A 153 -8.68 3.61 4.02
C SER A 153 -7.87 3.21 2.80
N ASN A 154 -8.42 2.31 2.00
CA ASN A 154 -7.96 2.06 0.64
C ASN A 154 -9.07 2.28 -0.40
N TRP A 155 -10.12 2.99 -0.04
CA TRP A 155 -11.12 3.50 -0.94
C TRP A 155 -10.69 4.87 -1.47
N GLY A 156 -10.55 4.98 -2.80
CA GLY A 156 -10.16 6.24 -3.47
C GLY A 156 -8.67 6.59 -3.37
N THR A 157 -7.86 5.75 -2.74
CA THR A 157 -6.42 5.88 -2.82
C THR A 157 -5.97 5.45 -4.21
N HIS A 158 -5.61 6.43 -5.01
CA HIS A 158 -4.85 6.13 -6.21
C HIS A 158 -3.40 5.99 -5.77
N THR A 159 -2.91 4.78 -5.77
CA THR A 159 -1.48 4.56 -5.71
C THR A 159 -0.89 5.33 -6.88
N VAL A 160 -0.21 6.40 -6.61
CA VAL A 160 0.79 6.88 -7.55
C VAL A 160 1.80 5.73 -7.55
N VAL A 161 1.77 4.92 -8.59
CA VAL A 161 2.85 3.98 -8.83
C VAL A 161 4.13 4.76 -8.63
N ALA A 162 4.93 4.36 -7.66
CA ALA A 162 6.32 4.79 -7.58
C ALA A 162 6.81 4.75 -9.02
N SER A 163 7.35 5.83 -9.50
CA SER A 163 7.71 6.06 -10.89
C SER A 163 8.06 4.74 -11.54
N ALA A 164 7.17 4.26 -12.43
CA ALA A 164 7.48 3.11 -13.23
C ALA A 164 8.88 3.38 -13.77
N ASP A 165 9.77 2.43 -13.65
CA ASP A 165 11.08 2.56 -14.25
C ASP A 165 10.85 2.71 -15.76
N LEU A 166 10.80 3.95 -16.20
CA LEU A 166 10.56 4.31 -17.58
C LEU A 166 11.86 4.36 -18.37
N THR A 167 12.97 3.82 -17.81
CA THR A 167 14.26 3.76 -18.51
C THR A 167 14.18 2.98 -19.80
N ASP A 168 13.23 2.02 -19.91
CA ASP A 168 12.98 1.28 -21.15
C ASP A 168 12.04 2.02 -22.13
N TYR A 169 11.42 3.13 -21.69
CA TYR A 169 10.60 3.96 -22.58
C TYR A 169 11.43 5.11 -23.12
N GLN A 170 11.40 5.28 -24.44
CA GLN A 170 12.03 6.43 -25.08
C GLN A 170 11.46 7.73 -24.54
N THR A 171 12.30 8.61 -24.06
CA THR A 171 11.91 9.97 -23.76
C THR A 171 11.42 10.67 -25.03
N LYS A 172 10.63 11.76 -24.90
CA LYS A 172 10.23 12.54 -26.07
C LYS A 172 11.44 12.97 -26.90
N ALA A 173 12.55 13.31 -26.24
CA ALA A 173 13.78 13.72 -26.93
C ALA A 173 14.40 12.55 -27.71
N GLU A 174 14.41 11.34 -27.16
CA GLU A 174 14.89 10.14 -27.84
C GLU A 174 13.94 9.71 -28.96
N ALA A 175 12.63 9.82 -28.74
CA ALA A 175 11.62 9.58 -29.77
C ALA A 175 11.76 10.59 -30.91
N ASP A 176 11.89 11.87 -30.62
CA ASP A 176 12.08 12.93 -31.62
C ASP A 176 13.41 12.74 -32.39
N ALA A 177 14.45 12.21 -31.73
CA ALA A 177 15.71 11.86 -32.39
C ALA A 177 15.62 10.60 -33.26
N ALA A 178 14.73 9.65 -32.88
CA ALA A 178 14.52 8.42 -33.63
C ALA A 178 13.61 8.58 -34.86
N TYR A 179 12.77 9.62 -34.86
CA TYR A 179 11.91 9.91 -36.00
C TYR A 179 12.65 10.76 -37.04
N VAL A 180 12.14 10.72 -38.28
CA VAL A 180 12.62 11.60 -39.36
C VAL A 180 12.39 13.03 -38.93
N SER A 181 13.43 13.77 -38.66
CA SER A 181 13.38 15.14 -38.17
C SER A 181 13.13 16.17 -39.28
N ALA A 182 13.47 15.83 -40.49
CA ALA A 182 13.24 16.65 -41.69
C ALA A 182 13.14 15.80 -42.97
N VAL A 183 12.25 16.23 -43.84
CA VAL A 183 12.17 15.75 -45.23
C VAL A 183 12.27 16.98 -46.12
N ALA A 184 13.27 17.05 -46.92
CA ALA A 184 13.50 18.18 -47.84
C ALA A 184 13.70 17.66 -49.28
N ALA A 185 13.51 18.51 -50.25
CA ALA A 185 13.92 18.20 -51.63
C ALA A 185 15.42 17.94 -51.65
N GLY A 186 15.82 16.83 -52.22
CA GLY A 186 17.24 16.49 -52.39
C GLY A 186 17.94 17.48 -53.33
N THR A 187 19.24 17.62 -53.15
CA THR A 187 20.06 18.49 -54.02
C THR A 187 20.18 17.95 -55.45
N THR A 188 19.89 16.65 -55.66
CA THR A 188 19.85 16.02 -56.96
C THR A 188 18.39 15.93 -57.43
N ALA A 189 18.12 16.21 -58.70
CA ALA A 189 16.77 16.09 -59.27
C ALA A 189 16.19 14.69 -59.00
N HIS A 190 14.88 14.68 -58.68
CA HIS A 190 14.14 13.45 -58.35
C HIS A 190 14.62 12.69 -57.09
N THR A 191 15.14 13.41 -56.11
CA THR A 191 15.49 12.84 -54.81
C THR A 191 14.87 13.64 -53.69
N ILE A 192 14.65 12.98 -52.55
CA ILE A 192 14.32 13.62 -51.27
C ILE A 192 15.43 13.28 -50.26
N THR A 193 15.79 14.22 -49.44
CA THR A 193 16.68 13.99 -48.30
C THR A 193 15.86 13.76 -47.06
N VAL A 194 16.11 12.67 -46.40
CA VAL A 194 15.48 12.29 -45.13
C VAL A 194 16.55 12.33 -44.05
N THR A 195 16.39 13.21 -43.09
CA THR A 195 17.27 13.32 -41.92
C THR A 195 16.72 12.48 -40.80
N LYS A 196 17.49 11.53 -40.30
CA LYS A 196 17.18 10.71 -39.14
C LYS A 196 18.36 10.73 -38.17
N ASN A 197 18.14 11.02 -36.92
CA ASN A 197 19.19 11.14 -35.88
C ASN A 197 20.34 12.10 -36.28
N GLY A 198 20.05 13.14 -37.07
CA GLY A 198 21.06 14.07 -37.55
C GLY A 198 21.85 13.59 -38.73
N GLU A 199 21.59 12.40 -39.26
CA GLU A 199 22.19 11.87 -40.49
C GLU A 199 21.23 12.01 -41.66
N ASP A 200 21.74 12.52 -42.78
CA ASP A 200 21.01 12.72 -44.03
C ASP A 200 21.11 11.48 -44.92
N SER A 201 19.98 10.97 -45.32
CA SER A 201 19.87 9.92 -46.35
C SER A 201 19.08 10.43 -47.54
N THR A 202 19.61 10.19 -48.75
CA THR A 202 18.94 10.61 -49.98
C THR A 202 18.20 9.43 -50.61
N VAL A 203 16.90 9.60 -50.86
CA VAL A 203 16.04 8.59 -51.47
C VAL A 203 15.65 9.06 -52.88
N ALA A 204 15.86 8.22 -53.86
CA ALA A 204 15.43 8.50 -55.24
C ALA A 204 13.89 8.42 -55.36
N ILE A 205 13.29 9.35 -56.05
CA ILE A 205 11.87 9.31 -56.43
C ILE A 205 11.79 8.64 -57.80
N PRO A 206 11.11 7.49 -57.97
CA PRO A 206 10.89 6.87 -59.25
C PRO A 206 10.17 7.84 -60.18
N GLN A 207 10.58 7.86 -61.45
CA GLN A 207 9.86 8.56 -62.53
C GLN A 207 8.90 7.58 -63.18
N GLU A 208 7.65 7.98 -63.36
CA GLU A 208 6.68 7.26 -64.21
C GLU A 208 6.96 7.50 -65.68
#